data_d20cc9ac1e7b4c4b6f4a4ab24fe938f8
#
_entry.id   d20cc9ac1e7b4c4b6f4a4ab24fe938f8
#
_cell.length_a   1.000
_cell.length_b   1.000
_cell.length_c   1.000
_cell.angle_alpha   90.00
_cell.angle_beta   90.00
_cell.angle_gamma   90.00
#
_symmetry.space_group_name_H-M   'P 1'
#
loop_
_entity.id
_entity.type
_entity.pdbx_description
1 polymer ?
#
loop_
_entity_poly.entity_id
_entity_poly.type
_entity_poly.pdbx_seq_one_letter_code
_entity_poly.pdbx_strand_id
1 'polypeptide(L)'
;MITPTQMKQKIKNIQTKTGIPAQLLQRNFIMERFLFRLSQSAYKENFILKGGYLVGNFIGSEKRTTMDLDATVKGFTLSLSKIKQVLTEIGQIETDDGITYDVLQMQDIPEEDDYPGIRIALQGCVGGTEYRK
;
A
#
# COMPACT_ATOMS: atom_id res chain seq x y z
N MET A 1 -3.34 11.28 -15.01
CA MET A 1 -2.53 10.22 -14.37
C MET A 1 -1.20 10.82 -13.94
N ILE A 2 -0.77 10.54 -12.73
CA ILE A 2 0.52 11.03 -12.28
C ILE A 2 1.64 10.17 -12.87
N THR A 3 2.69 10.81 -13.34
CA THR A 3 3.86 10.11 -13.87
C THR A 3 4.92 10.00 -12.78
N PRO A 4 5.91 9.10 -12.92
CA PRO A 4 7.01 9.04 -11.96
C PRO A 4 7.74 10.38 -11.83
N THR A 5 7.90 11.10 -12.91
CA THR A 5 8.55 12.40 -12.89
C THR A 5 7.74 13.42 -12.08
N GLN A 6 6.44 13.45 -12.27
CA GLN A 6 5.57 14.34 -11.52
C GLN A 6 5.55 14.02 -10.04
N MET A 7 5.51 12.73 -9.69
CA MET A 7 5.56 12.31 -8.30
C MET A 7 6.88 12.72 -7.67
N LYS A 8 7.98 12.49 -8.38
CA LYS A 8 9.31 12.84 -7.89
C LYS A 8 9.42 14.35 -7.62
N GLN A 9 8.89 15.16 -8.52
CA GLN A 9 8.92 16.61 -8.36
C GLN A 9 8.09 17.06 -7.16
N LYS A 10 6.90 16.51 -6.99
CA LYS A 10 6.06 16.82 -5.84
C LYS A 10 6.74 16.45 -4.53
N ILE A 11 7.34 15.27 -4.49
CA ILE A 11 8.03 14.80 -3.30
C ILE A 11 9.21 15.71 -2.99
N LYS A 12 9.97 16.09 -3.99
CA LYS A 12 11.09 17.00 -3.81
C LYS A 12 10.65 18.35 -3.22
N ASN A 13 9.53 18.86 -3.72
CA ASN A 13 9.01 20.13 -3.20
C ASN A 13 8.62 20.03 -1.72
N ILE A 14 7.97 18.95 -1.35
CA ILE A 14 7.57 18.72 0.03
C ILE A 14 8.79 18.50 0.91
N GLN A 15 9.76 17.74 0.43
CA GLN A 15 11.00 17.51 1.16
C GLN A 15 11.71 18.82 1.45
N THR A 16 11.77 19.71 0.47
CA THR A 16 12.40 21.01 0.64
C THR A 16 11.71 21.84 1.71
N LYS A 17 10.39 21.77 1.77
CA LYS A 17 9.61 22.55 2.75
C LYS A 17 9.62 21.96 4.14
N THR A 18 9.65 20.63 4.25
CA THR A 18 9.42 19.96 5.53
C THR A 18 10.64 19.25 6.09
N GLY A 19 11.64 18.97 5.25
CA GLY A 19 12.79 18.19 5.68
C GLY A 19 12.54 16.70 5.77
N ILE A 20 11.35 16.23 5.42
CA ILE A 20 11.02 14.81 5.47
C ILE A 20 11.71 14.07 4.33
N PRO A 21 12.36 12.92 4.60
CA PRO A 21 13.06 12.18 3.54
C PRO A 21 12.15 11.79 2.38
N ALA A 22 12.68 11.89 1.17
CA ALA A 22 11.92 11.61 -0.04
C ALA A 22 11.36 10.20 -0.08
N GLN A 23 12.13 9.21 0.39
CA GLN A 23 11.66 7.83 0.40
C GLN A 23 10.44 7.64 1.31
N LEU A 24 10.44 8.32 2.43
CA LEU A 24 9.29 8.25 3.34
C LEU A 24 8.06 8.90 2.73
N LEU A 25 8.25 10.03 2.05
CA LEU A 25 7.14 10.69 1.37
C LEU A 25 6.58 9.83 0.25
N GLN A 26 7.44 9.16 -0.51
CA GLN A 26 7.00 8.26 -1.58
C GLN A 26 6.20 7.09 -1.00
N ARG A 27 6.70 6.50 0.07
CA ARG A 27 5.99 5.41 0.74
C ARG A 27 4.61 5.86 1.21
N ASN A 28 4.56 7.00 1.86
CA ASN A 28 3.29 7.53 2.37
C ASN A 28 2.31 7.81 1.24
N PHE A 29 2.79 8.37 0.14
CA PHE A 29 1.94 8.63 -1.00
C PHE A 29 1.34 7.33 -1.56
N ILE A 30 2.18 6.33 -1.78
CA ILE A 30 1.72 5.04 -2.32
C ILE A 30 0.75 4.37 -1.36
N MET A 31 1.02 4.48 -0.05
CA MET A 31 0.14 3.95 0.98
C MET A 31 -1.22 4.63 0.96
N GLU A 32 -1.23 5.96 0.92
CA GLU A 32 -2.48 6.72 0.90
C GLU A 32 -3.31 6.39 -0.31
N ARG A 33 -2.69 6.17 -1.45
CA ARG A 33 -3.42 5.81 -2.67
C ARG A 33 -4.00 4.40 -2.57
N PHE A 34 -3.32 3.50 -1.86
CA PHE A 34 -3.90 2.18 -1.60
C PHE A 34 -5.11 2.30 -0.66
N LEU A 35 -4.98 3.09 0.39
CA LEU A 35 -6.10 3.33 1.31
C LEU A 35 -7.29 3.96 0.60
N PHE A 36 -7.03 4.85 -0.33
CA PHE A 36 -8.10 5.42 -1.13
C PHE A 36 -8.84 4.34 -1.92
N ARG A 37 -8.10 3.43 -2.55
CA ARG A 37 -8.73 2.31 -3.26
C ARG A 37 -9.55 1.44 -2.32
N LEU A 38 -9.02 1.16 -1.14
CA LEU A 38 -9.76 0.40 -0.14
C LEU A 38 -11.07 1.08 0.19
N SER A 39 -11.06 2.41 0.36
CA SER A 39 -12.26 3.18 0.70
C SER A 39 -13.31 3.14 -0.41
N GLN A 40 -12.88 2.91 -1.65
CA GLN A 40 -13.78 2.80 -2.80
C GLN A 40 -14.22 1.38 -3.08
N SER A 41 -13.72 0.42 -2.33
CA SER A 41 -14.00 -1.00 -2.56
C SER A 41 -15.19 -1.48 -1.75
N ALA A 42 -15.69 -2.66 -2.10
CA ALA A 42 -16.71 -3.34 -1.30
C ALA A 42 -16.17 -3.83 0.04
N TYR A 43 -14.87 -3.76 0.25
CA TYR A 43 -14.20 -4.33 1.42
C TYR A 43 -13.77 -3.31 2.45
N LYS A 44 -14.20 -2.06 2.31
CA LYS A 44 -13.71 -0.97 3.16
C LYS A 44 -13.93 -1.19 4.65
N GLU A 45 -14.95 -1.96 5.01
CA GLU A 45 -15.25 -2.24 6.41
C GLU A 45 -14.66 -3.54 6.91
N ASN A 46 -13.99 -4.29 6.03
CA ASN A 46 -13.43 -5.58 6.37
C ASN A 46 -11.98 -5.50 6.85
N PHE A 47 -11.32 -4.38 6.61
CA PHE A 47 -9.93 -4.21 6.98
C PHE A 47 -9.75 -2.97 7.85
N ILE A 48 -9.05 -3.15 8.96
CA ILE A 48 -8.62 -2.06 9.82
C ILE A 48 -7.11 -2.08 9.81
N LEU A 49 -6.51 -1.06 9.21
CA LEU A 49 -5.05 -0.98 9.14
C LEU A 49 -4.51 -0.40 10.43
N LYS A 50 -3.46 -1.00 10.93
CA LYS A 50 -2.79 -0.56 12.15
C LYS A 50 -1.65 0.38 11.79
N GLY A 51 -1.24 1.19 12.74
CA GLY A 51 -0.23 2.20 12.52
C GLY A 51 1.20 1.73 12.36
N GLY A 52 1.45 0.42 12.45
CA GLY A 52 2.81 -0.12 12.35
C GLY A 52 3.51 0.20 11.05
N TYR A 53 2.77 0.57 10.02
CA TYR A 53 3.35 0.94 8.75
C TYR A 53 4.19 2.21 8.81
N LEU A 54 4.07 2.97 9.85
CA LEU A 54 4.82 4.22 10.02
C LEU A 54 6.29 3.96 10.34
N VAL A 55 6.58 2.79 10.85
CA VAL A 55 7.91 2.47 11.32
C VAL A 55 8.33 1.22 10.59
N GLY A 56 9.50 1.15 10.18
CA GLY A 56 9.98 -0.07 9.62
C GLY A 56 10.77 0.15 8.39
N ASN A 57 11.35 -0.92 8.00
CA ASN A 57 12.21 -0.94 6.85
C ASN A 57 11.36 -1.05 5.60
N PHE A 58 11.72 -0.30 4.62
CA PHE A 58 11.18 -0.49 3.31
C PHE A 58 12.31 -0.35 2.32
N ILE A 59 12.19 -1.09 1.25
CA ILE A 59 13.14 -1.04 0.16
C ILE A 59 12.42 -0.44 -1.02
N GLY A 60 13.02 0.55 -1.62
CA GLY A 60 12.37 1.21 -2.73
C GLY A 60 13.37 1.78 -3.71
N SER A 61 12.85 2.08 -4.88
CA SER A 61 13.56 2.80 -5.91
C SER A 61 12.71 4.02 -6.27
N GLU A 62 13.11 4.77 -7.27
CA GLU A 62 12.31 5.90 -7.72
C GLU A 62 10.89 5.53 -8.11
N LYS A 63 10.66 4.28 -8.52
CA LYS A 63 9.40 3.84 -9.09
C LYS A 63 8.66 2.84 -8.23
N ARG A 64 9.35 2.14 -7.37
CA ARG A 64 8.79 1.04 -6.57
C ARG A 64 9.04 1.26 -5.10
N THR A 65 8.04 0.90 -4.32
CA THR A 65 8.17 0.93 -2.87
C THR A 65 7.52 -0.32 -2.31
N THR A 66 8.25 -1.02 -1.45
CA THR A 66 7.71 -2.16 -0.73
C THR A 66 7.50 -1.74 0.71
N MET A 67 6.36 -2.11 1.28
CA MET A 67 6.03 -1.73 2.65
C MET A 67 5.28 -2.85 3.33
N ASP A 68 5.44 -2.94 4.64
CA ASP A 68 4.71 -3.90 5.45
C ASP A 68 3.53 -3.21 6.12
N LEU A 69 2.37 -3.82 6.01
CA LEU A 69 1.14 -3.34 6.62
C LEU A 69 0.62 -4.38 7.58
N ASP A 70 0.18 -3.94 8.75
CA ASP A 70 -0.55 -4.79 9.66
C ASP A 70 -2.02 -4.43 9.58
N ALA A 71 -2.87 -5.43 9.47
CA ALA A 71 -4.30 -5.23 9.37
C ALA A 71 -5.05 -6.20 10.25
N THR A 72 -6.18 -5.73 10.78
CA THR A 72 -7.18 -6.59 11.40
C THR A 72 -8.24 -6.87 10.36
N VAL A 73 -8.66 -8.12 10.23
CA VAL A 73 -9.62 -8.55 9.21
C VAL A 73 -10.94 -8.89 9.90
N LYS A 74 -12.02 -8.31 9.39
CA LYS A 74 -13.37 -8.51 9.91
C LYS A 74 -14.27 -9.02 8.80
N GLY A 75 -15.15 -9.95 9.15
CA GLY A 75 -16.21 -10.38 8.24
C GLY A 75 -15.82 -11.45 7.25
N PHE A 76 -14.59 -11.94 7.30
CA PHE A 76 -14.13 -13.05 6.47
C PHE A 76 -13.73 -14.22 7.35
N THR A 77 -13.91 -15.43 6.84
CA THR A 77 -13.14 -16.55 7.37
C THR A 77 -11.70 -16.33 6.93
N LEU A 78 -10.78 -16.37 7.86
CA LEU A 78 -9.39 -16.07 7.57
C LEU A 78 -8.76 -17.18 6.72
N SER A 79 -8.60 -16.88 5.44
CA SER A 79 -7.86 -17.71 4.49
C SER A 79 -6.91 -16.77 3.79
N LEU A 80 -5.62 -17.08 3.80
CA LEU A 80 -4.64 -16.21 3.16
C LEU A 80 -4.89 -16.06 1.67
N SER A 81 -5.33 -17.13 0.99
CA SER A 81 -5.61 -17.03 -0.43
C SER A 81 -6.80 -16.13 -0.73
N LYS A 82 -7.83 -16.16 0.11
CA LYS A 82 -8.98 -15.27 -0.05
C LYS A 82 -8.60 -13.82 0.19
N ILE A 83 -7.82 -13.58 1.22
CA ILE A 83 -7.38 -12.23 1.55
C ILE A 83 -6.48 -11.68 0.44
N LYS A 84 -5.59 -12.52 -0.10
CA LYS A 84 -4.75 -12.11 -1.21
C LYS A 84 -5.58 -11.71 -2.43
N GLN A 85 -6.63 -12.48 -2.72
CA GLN A 85 -7.53 -12.18 -3.81
C GLN A 85 -8.20 -10.81 -3.60
N VAL A 86 -8.70 -10.56 -2.40
CA VAL A 86 -9.36 -9.29 -2.07
C VAL A 86 -8.39 -8.13 -2.19
N LEU A 87 -7.19 -8.27 -1.67
CA LEU A 87 -6.19 -7.20 -1.76
C LEU A 87 -5.78 -6.92 -3.19
N THR A 88 -5.70 -7.97 -4.01
CA THR A 88 -5.40 -7.82 -5.43
C THR A 88 -6.51 -7.04 -6.13
N GLU A 89 -7.77 -7.35 -5.82
CA GLU A 89 -8.89 -6.60 -6.37
C GLU A 89 -8.86 -5.13 -5.96
N ILE A 90 -8.56 -4.85 -4.70
CA ILE A 90 -8.45 -3.48 -4.22
C ILE A 90 -7.36 -2.74 -5.00
N GLY A 91 -6.21 -3.37 -5.17
CA GLY A 91 -5.09 -2.76 -5.88
C GLY A 91 -5.37 -2.48 -7.34
N GLN A 92 -6.33 -3.20 -7.94
CA GLN A 92 -6.69 -3.04 -9.34
C GLN A 92 -7.77 -1.99 -9.58
N ILE A 93 -8.32 -1.40 -8.54
CA ILE A 93 -9.31 -0.33 -8.72
C ILE A 93 -8.66 0.82 -9.46
N GLU A 94 -9.27 1.24 -10.53
CA GLU A 94 -8.73 2.30 -11.36
C GLU A 94 -8.83 3.65 -10.70
N THR A 95 -7.74 4.38 -10.73
CA THR A 95 -7.68 5.77 -10.32
C THR A 95 -6.77 6.49 -11.29
N ASP A 96 -6.63 7.79 -11.13
CA ASP A 96 -5.82 8.60 -12.04
C ASP A 96 -4.36 8.75 -11.57
N ASP A 97 -3.90 7.93 -10.66
CA ASP A 97 -2.55 8.05 -10.12
C ASP A 97 -1.50 7.18 -10.81
N GLY A 98 -1.94 6.23 -11.63
CA GLY A 98 -1.01 5.39 -12.37
C GLY A 98 -0.23 4.40 -11.54
N ILE A 99 -0.65 4.13 -10.31
CA ILE A 99 0.05 3.21 -9.42
C ILE A 99 -0.53 1.81 -9.58
N THR A 100 0.35 0.82 -9.67
CA THR A 100 -0.03 -0.59 -9.63
C THR A 100 0.49 -1.21 -8.35
N TYR A 101 -0.20 -2.24 -7.87
CA TYR A 101 0.12 -2.87 -6.58
C TYR A 101 0.25 -4.37 -6.75
N ASP A 102 1.20 -4.94 -6.00
CA ASP A 102 1.37 -6.40 -5.91
C ASP A 102 1.48 -6.80 -4.45
N VAL A 103 0.81 -7.88 -4.10
CA VAL A 103 0.95 -8.48 -2.77
C VAL A 103 2.08 -9.49 -2.85
N LEU A 104 3.20 -9.17 -2.20
CA LEU A 104 4.38 -10.01 -2.29
C LEU A 104 4.36 -11.15 -1.30
N GLN A 105 3.84 -10.90 -0.09
CA GLN A 105 3.86 -11.88 0.97
C GLN A 105 2.80 -11.54 1.99
N MET A 106 2.27 -12.55 2.66
CA MET A 106 1.33 -12.38 3.74
C MET A 106 1.62 -13.39 4.83
N GLN A 107 1.36 -13.00 6.07
CA GLN A 107 1.49 -13.92 7.18
C GLN A 107 0.50 -13.56 8.28
N ASP A 108 0.06 -14.57 9.01
CA ASP A 108 -0.78 -14.35 10.18
C ASP A 108 0.07 -13.74 11.28
N ILE A 109 -0.54 -12.83 12.04
CA ILE A 109 0.11 -12.28 13.23
C ILE A 109 -0.76 -12.58 14.43
N PRO A 110 -0.16 -12.66 15.63
CA PRO A 110 -0.92 -12.93 16.85
C PRO A 110 -2.03 -11.91 17.03
N GLU A 111 -3.19 -12.41 17.44
CA GLU A 111 -4.32 -11.55 17.73
C GLU A 111 -4.10 -10.84 19.05
N GLU A 112 -4.44 -9.56 19.07
CA GLU A 112 -4.50 -8.80 20.30
C GLU A 112 -5.94 -8.51 20.65
N ASP A 113 -6.84 -8.68 19.68
CA ASP A 113 -8.26 -8.43 19.78
C ASP A 113 -9.03 -9.67 19.36
N ASP A 114 -10.35 -9.56 19.29
CA ASP A 114 -11.22 -10.65 18.89
C ASP A 114 -11.13 -10.98 17.39
N TYR A 115 -10.37 -10.23 16.63
CA TYR A 115 -10.28 -10.41 15.18
C TYR A 115 -8.90 -10.84 14.74
N PRO A 116 -8.83 -11.67 13.68
CA PRO A 116 -7.52 -12.11 13.18
C PRO A 116 -6.70 -10.94 12.63
N GLY A 117 -5.40 -11.03 12.83
CA GLY A 117 -4.45 -10.08 12.29
C GLY A 117 -3.65 -10.68 11.16
N ILE A 118 -3.23 -9.83 10.25
CA ILE A 118 -2.41 -10.25 9.12
C ILE A 118 -1.38 -9.17 8.81
N ARG A 119 -0.18 -9.62 8.46
CA ARG A 119 0.87 -8.74 7.97
C ARG A 119 1.02 -8.94 6.47
N ILE A 120 1.04 -7.86 5.73
CA ILE A 120 1.05 -7.86 4.28
C ILE A 120 2.29 -7.11 3.80
N ALA A 121 3.09 -7.75 2.96
CA ALA A 121 4.16 -7.05 2.25
C ALA A 121 3.58 -6.62 0.90
N LEU A 122 3.39 -5.32 0.75
CA LEU A 122 2.74 -4.72 -0.41
C LEU A 122 3.75 -3.89 -1.19
N GLN A 123 3.76 -4.06 -2.50
CA GLN A 123 4.61 -3.26 -3.37
C GLN A 123 3.77 -2.37 -4.26
N GLY A 124 4.07 -1.07 -4.26
CA GLY A 124 3.46 -0.13 -5.20
C GLY A 124 4.48 0.32 -6.22
N CYS A 125 4.01 0.50 -7.45
CA CYS A 125 4.87 0.93 -8.56
C CYS A 125 4.17 2.04 -9.33
N VAL A 126 4.80 3.20 -9.44
CA VAL A 126 4.28 4.34 -10.18
C VAL A 126 4.60 4.16 -11.66
N GLY A 127 3.58 4.31 -12.51
CA GLY A 127 3.73 4.11 -13.94
C GLY A 127 4.01 2.66 -14.30
N GLY A 128 3.52 1.72 -13.50
CA GLY A 128 3.94 0.32 -13.52
C GLY A 128 3.90 -0.36 -14.87
N THR A 129 2.90 -0.10 -15.69
CA THR A 129 2.78 -0.77 -16.97
C THR A 129 3.85 -0.33 -17.97
N GLU A 130 4.43 0.84 -17.78
CA GLU A 130 5.44 1.37 -18.68
C GLU A 130 6.78 0.61 -18.56
N TYR A 131 6.99 -0.07 -17.46
CA TYR A 131 8.26 -0.71 -17.16
C TYR A 131 8.27 -2.20 -17.36
N ARG A 132 7.22 -2.72 -17.96
CA ARG A 132 7.06 -4.16 -18.17
C ARG A 132 7.51 -4.63 -19.54
N LYS A 133 8.14 -3.78 -20.24
CA LYS A 133 8.61 -4.11 -21.57
C LYS A 133 9.90 -4.90 -21.54
#